data_9516c811ca282d2d6cff21d59e2adb76
#
_entry.id   9516c811ca282d2d6cff21d59e2adb76
#
_cell.length_a   1.000
_cell.length_b   1.000
_cell.length_c   1.000
_cell.angle_alpha   90.00
_cell.angle_beta   90.00
_cell.angle_gamma   90.00
#
_symmetry.space_group_name_H-M   'P 1'
#
loop_
_entity.id
_entity.type
_entity.pdbx_description
1 polymer ?
#
loop_
_entity_poly.entity_id
_entity_poly.type
_entity_poly.pdbx_seq_one_letter_code
_entity_poly.pdbx_strand_id
1 'polypeptide(L)'
;MARVTLVVGALCLTTSVAGGCRPGAPKGGPSTYADTVAADIPRIEKAVGVKFRRPPKMELKSREEVRAFLLAQLDDTAAQRDLAGREATYKLLGLVPDTMNVRKELVDVLTEQILGYYDPRTKVLYLMNGAPDDLVGVTIYHELVHALQDQYIDLDSLQRQTGNDDRLAAAQAVIEGEATYEQIAWMLGGRASMAARLPVGQDRIRDMIREAQGAPKFSAAPMVIQEELLFPYINGQDFISRFKEREPGKLPFRDMPQSTEQVMHDRAYFATARDVPVRVTLPKIAGEIYQNTLGEFDTRLFLFEHLQDQGLASRASIGWGGDRYSVVRTPSGNALVWVSTWDTAVDAAEFVDALGQAVQRRYRIAGPATSDGGVRTYTGRGRTVVVTPREIGGRNVVLVVDVPTGTSTQLVDLGRVTIGG
;
A
#
# COMPACT_ATOMS: atom_id res chain seq x y z
N MET A 1 -9.44 -8.34 8.87
CA MET A 1 -8.59 -9.51 8.63
C MET A 1 -8.36 -9.64 7.15
N ALA A 2 -7.14 -9.73 6.76
CA ALA A 2 -6.59 -9.90 5.43
C ALA A 2 -7.05 -8.89 4.38
N ARG A 3 -6.35 -7.75 4.32
CA ARG A 3 -5.91 -7.36 2.99
C ARG A 3 -5.43 -8.64 2.34
N VAL A 4 -5.74 -8.85 1.05
CA VAL A 4 -4.92 -9.71 0.21
C VAL A 4 -3.58 -9.01 0.09
N THR A 5 -2.92 -8.97 1.21
CA THR A 5 -1.52 -8.78 1.23
C THR A 5 -0.96 -10.15 1.08
N LEU A 6 -1.07 -10.60 -0.13
CA LEU A 6 -0.06 -11.49 -0.58
C LEU A 6 1.26 -10.80 -0.27
N VAL A 7 2.16 -11.52 0.35
CA VAL A 7 3.54 -11.43 -0.04
C VAL A 7 3.47 -11.79 -1.52
N VAL A 8 3.23 -10.78 -2.36
CA VAL A 8 3.18 -10.95 -3.81
C VAL A 8 4.62 -11.17 -4.16
N GLY A 9 4.95 -12.44 -4.36
CA GLY A 9 6.24 -12.81 -4.82
C GLY A 9 6.64 -11.92 -5.97
N ALA A 10 7.90 -11.57 -5.96
CA ALA A 10 8.64 -10.74 -6.91
C ALA A 10 7.78 -10.16 -8.03
N LEU A 11 7.25 -8.98 -7.83
CA LEU A 11 6.79 -8.15 -8.94
C LEU A 11 7.99 -8.05 -9.87
N CYS A 12 7.87 -8.54 -11.11
CA CYS A 12 8.99 -8.55 -12.04
C CYS A 12 9.38 -7.13 -12.43
N LEU A 13 10.14 -6.47 -11.57
CA LEU A 13 10.87 -5.25 -11.91
C LEU A 13 12.01 -5.62 -12.87
N THR A 14 11.67 -6.12 -14.07
CA THR A 14 12.63 -6.30 -15.14
C THR A 14 13.01 -4.94 -15.70
N THR A 15 13.85 -4.22 -14.96
CA THR A 15 14.65 -3.18 -15.58
C THR A 15 15.63 -3.91 -16.50
N SER A 16 15.48 -3.72 -17.82
CA SER A 16 16.50 -4.09 -18.78
C SER A 16 17.74 -3.24 -18.52
N VAL A 17 18.54 -3.62 -17.52
CA VAL A 17 19.87 -3.07 -17.33
C VAL A 17 20.74 -3.72 -18.39
N ALA A 18 20.88 -3.03 -19.50
CA ALA A 18 21.77 -3.44 -20.58
C ALA A 18 23.19 -3.58 -20.05
N GLY A 19 23.77 -4.77 -20.20
CA GLY A 19 25.21 -4.97 -20.31
C GLY A 19 26.01 -5.29 -19.05
N GLY A 20 25.45 -5.91 -17.99
CA GLY A 20 26.25 -6.48 -16.88
C GLY A 20 26.23 -8.03 -16.92
N CYS A 21 27.36 -8.69 -16.63
CA CYS A 21 27.44 -10.13 -16.50
C CYS A 21 26.40 -10.64 -15.50
N ARG A 22 25.30 -11.20 -16.00
CA ARG A 22 24.29 -11.89 -15.20
C ARG A 22 24.91 -13.15 -14.61
N PRO A 23 24.73 -13.46 -13.31
CA PRO A 23 24.94 -14.83 -12.85
C PRO A 23 24.05 -15.72 -13.74
N GLY A 24 24.62 -16.75 -14.36
CA GLY A 24 23.88 -17.60 -15.29
C GLY A 24 22.62 -18.14 -14.62
N ALA A 25 21.47 -17.98 -15.26
CA ALA A 25 20.23 -18.58 -14.80
C ALA A 25 20.39 -20.09 -14.66
N PRO A 26 19.94 -20.72 -13.57
CA PRO A 26 20.00 -22.16 -13.44
C PRO A 26 19.08 -22.79 -14.48
N LYS A 27 19.67 -23.46 -15.47
CA LYS A 27 18.92 -24.29 -16.42
C LYS A 27 18.70 -25.65 -15.77
N GLY A 28 17.47 -25.93 -15.27
CA GLY A 28 17.24 -27.25 -14.73
C GLY A 28 15.97 -27.42 -13.87
N GLY A 29 15.65 -28.67 -13.59
CA GLY A 29 14.52 -29.10 -12.78
C GLY A 29 14.73 -28.90 -11.26
N PRO A 30 13.86 -29.51 -10.40
CA PRO A 30 13.81 -29.27 -8.95
C PRO A 30 15.13 -29.43 -8.19
N SER A 31 16.06 -30.30 -8.64
CA SER A 31 17.39 -30.46 -8.03
C SER A 31 18.25 -29.21 -8.18
N THR A 32 18.18 -28.56 -9.34
CA THR A 32 18.94 -27.31 -9.63
C THR A 32 18.42 -26.12 -8.81
N TYR A 33 17.12 -26.09 -8.53
CA TYR A 33 16.54 -25.04 -7.68
C TYR A 33 16.92 -25.22 -6.21
N ALA A 34 17.01 -26.47 -5.72
CA ALA A 34 17.53 -26.75 -4.39
C ALA A 34 19.00 -26.30 -4.23
N ASP A 35 19.82 -26.48 -5.25
CA ASP A 35 21.21 -26.00 -5.27
C ASP A 35 21.27 -24.45 -5.26
N THR A 36 20.37 -23.78 -5.98
CA THR A 36 20.24 -22.31 -5.95
C THR A 36 19.86 -21.82 -4.56
N VAL A 37 18.84 -22.43 -3.92
CA VAL A 37 18.46 -22.11 -2.53
C VAL A 37 19.64 -22.27 -1.58
N ALA A 38 20.36 -23.41 -1.66
CA ALA A 38 21.51 -23.68 -0.80
C ALA A 38 22.65 -22.66 -1.00
N ALA A 39 22.90 -22.21 -2.23
CA ALA A 39 23.93 -21.24 -2.55
C ALA A 39 23.57 -19.81 -2.09
N ASP A 40 22.29 -19.47 -2.06
CA ASP A 40 21.85 -18.12 -1.71
C ASP A 40 21.61 -17.91 -0.21
N ILE A 41 21.35 -18.96 0.58
CA ILE A 41 21.21 -18.89 2.04
C ILE A 41 22.36 -18.08 2.69
N PRO A 42 23.65 -18.40 2.53
CA PRO A 42 24.73 -17.67 3.19
C PRO A 42 24.87 -16.22 2.69
N ARG A 43 24.46 -15.94 1.45
CA ARG A 43 24.45 -14.58 0.89
C ARG A 43 23.40 -13.72 1.55
N ILE A 44 22.18 -14.25 1.68
CA ILE A 44 21.05 -13.58 2.33
C ILE A 44 21.33 -13.36 3.81
N GLU A 45 21.85 -14.35 4.52
CA GLU A 45 22.25 -14.22 5.92
C GLU A 45 23.27 -13.08 6.14
N LYS A 46 24.23 -12.96 5.22
CA LYS A 46 25.20 -11.86 5.25
C LYS A 46 24.57 -10.51 4.92
N ALA A 47 23.64 -10.46 3.96
CA ALA A 47 23.00 -9.25 3.47
C ALA A 47 22.01 -8.66 4.50
N VAL A 48 21.15 -9.52 5.06
CA VAL A 48 20.16 -9.14 6.08
C VAL A 48 20.78 -9.00 7.47
N GLY A 49 21.86 -9.75 7.76
CA GLY A 49 22.59 -9.67 9.04
C GLY A 49 22.13 -10.66 10.10
N VAL A 50 21.29 -11.63 9.76
CA VAL A 50 20.82 -12.69 10.66
C VAL A 50 20.85 -14.05 9.99
N LYS A 51 20.83 -15.12 10.79
CA LYS A 51 20.92 -16.50 10.30
C LYS A 51 19.55 -17.16 10.13
N PHE A 52 19.42 -18.04 9.14
CA PHE A 52 18.28 -18.94 9.11
C PHE A 52 18.30 -19.87 10.33
N ARG A 53 17.18 -19.93 11.03
CA ARG A 53 16.97 -20.87 12.16
C ARG A 53 16.59 -22.26 11.64
N ARG A 54 15.98 -22.32 10.46
CA ARG A 54 15.57 -23.53 9.75
C ARG A 54 15.75 -23.33 8.25
N PRO A 55 16.22 -24.33 7.51
CA PRO A 55 16.33 -24.21 6.06
C PRO A 55 14.91 -24.03 5.46
N PRO A 56 14.74 -23.10 4.51
CA PRO A 56 13.47 -22.92 3.82
C PRO A 56 13.16 -24.14 2.94
N LYS A 57 11.86 -24.47 2.81
CA LYS A 57 11.39 -25.46 1.85
C LYS A 57 10.91 -24.76 0.59
N MET A 58 11.06 -25.44 -0.55
CA MET A 58 10.60 -24.94 -1.84
C MET A 58 9.81 -26.02 -2.58
N GLU A 59 8.73 -25.62 -3.22
CA GLU A 59 7.86 -26.44 -4.06
C GLU A 59 7.50 -25.70 -5.36
N LEU A 60 7.10 -26.44 -6.38
CA LEU A 60 6.60 -25.88 -7.63
C LEU A 60 5.08 -25.86 -7.64
N LYS A 61 4.48 -24.83 -8.23
CA LYS A 61 3.02 -24.67 -8.39
C LYS A 61 2.66 -24.30 -9.83
N SER A 62 1.55 -24.84 -10.32
CA SER A 62 0.96 -24.38 -11.55
C SER A 62 0.28 -23.02 -11.40
N ARG A 63 0.01 -22.34 -12.51
CA ARG A 63 -0.73 -21.06 -12.48
C ARG A 63 -2.14 -21.24 -11.91
N GLU A 64 -2.77 -22.36 -12.17
CA GLU A 64 -4.08 -22.74 -11.64
C GLU A 64 -4.05 -22.93 -10.13
N GLU A 65 -3.00 -23.56 -9.60
CA GLU A 65 -2.81 -23.72 -8.13
C GLU A 65 -2.54 -22.38 -7.46
N VAL A 66 -1.75 -21.51 -8.09
CA VAL A 66 -1.53 -20.12 -7.61
C VAL A 66 -2.86 -19.36 -7.58
N ARG A 67 -3.66 -19.42 -8.66
CA ARG A 67 -4.98 -18.79 -8.68
C ARG A 67 -5.91 -19.35 -7.62
N ALA A 68 -5.93 -20.67 -7.43
CA ALA A 68 -6.74 -21.31 -6.38
C ALA A 68 -6.29 -20.87 -4.97
N PHE A 69 -4.99 -20.73 -4.75
CA PHE A 69 -4.44 -20.19 -3.50
C PHE A 69 -4.91 -18.76 -3.26
N LEU A 70 -4.82 -17.87 -4.27
CA LEU A 70 -5.32 -16.51 -4.19
C LEU A 70 -6.80 -16.44 -3.83
N LEU A 71 -7.62 -17.23 -4.50
CA LEU A 71 -9.05 -17.30 -4.23
C LEU A 71 -9.33 -17.77 -2.79
N ALA A 72 -8.62 -18.81 -2.32
CA ALA A 72 -8.78 -19.30 -0.96
C ALA A 72 -8.39 -18.26 0.12
N GLN A 73 -7.38 -17.43 -0.14
CA GLN A 73 -7.02 -16.32 0.74
C GLN A 73 -8.15 -15.27 0.82
N LEU A 74 -8.83 -15.00 -0.30
CA LEU A 74 -9.91 -14.03 -0.41
C LEU A 74 -11.26 -14.59 0.07
N ASP A 75 -11.40 -15.91 0.22
CA ASP A 75 -12.65 -16.56 0.62
C ASP A 75 -12.84 -16.64 2.16
N ASP A 76 -11.81 -16.29 2.93
CA ASP A 76 -11.98 -16.09 4.37
C ASP A 76 -13.02 -14.99 4.66
N THR A 77 -13.95 -15.27 5.57
CA THR A 77 -15.09 -14.37 5.87
C THR A 77 -14.64 -12.96 6.24
N ALA A 78 -13.50 -12.83 6.90
CA ALA A 78 -13.00 -11.54 7.33
C ALA A 78 -12.32 -10.80 6.18
N ALA A 79 -11.56 -11.53 5.32
CA ALA A 79 -11.01 -10.98 4.08
C ALA A 79 -12.12 -10.49 3.15
N GLN A 80 -13.20 -11.23 3.00
CA GLN A 80 -14.36 -10.82 2.21
C GLN A 80 -15.00 -9.53 2.74
N ARG A 81 -15.18 -9.41 4.06
CA ARG A 81 -15.75 -8.19 4.67
C ARG A 81 -14.85 -6.97 4.47
N ASP A 82 -13.56 -7.14 4.68
CA ASP A 82 -12.58 -6.08 4.50
C ASP A 82 -12.55 -5.62 3.04
N LEU A 83 -12.45 -6.56 2.11
CA LEU A 83 -12.43 -6.25 0.68
C LEU A 83 -13.74 -5.59 0.19
N ALA A 84 -14.90 -6.04 0.69
CA ALA A 84 -16.18 -5.39 0.38
C ALA A 84 -16.25 -3.96 0.93
N GLY A 85 -15.69 -3.72 2.12
CA GLY A 85 -15.59 -2.39 2.71
C GLY A 85 -14.66 -1.47 1.91
N ARG A 86 -13.51 -1.97 1.49
CA ARG A 86 -12.56 -1.23 0.62
C ARG A 86 -13.17 -0.95 -0.76
N GLU A 87 -13.83 -1.92 -1.37
CA GLU A 87 -14.54 -1.70 -2.63
C GLU A 87 -15.58 -0.59 -2.50
N ALA A 88 -16.38 -0.60 -1.43
CA ALA A 88 -17.34 0.47 -1.15
C ALA A 88 -16.66 1.82 -0.96
N THR A 89 -15.52 1.86 -0.27
CA THR A 89 -14.72 3.06 -0.06
C THR A 89 -14.16 3.60 -1.37
N TYR A 90 -13.54 2.76 -2.20
CA TYR A 90 -12.97 3.20 -3.49
C TYR A 90 -14.05 3.74 -4.45
N LYS A 91 -15.22 3.11 -4.48
CA LYS A 91 -16.38 3.62 -5.23
C LYS A 91 -16.85 4.98 -4.69
N LEU A 92 -16.97 5.11 -3.36
CA LEU A 92 -17.34 6.38 -2.72
C LEU A 92 -16.29 7.48 -2.92
N LEU A 93 -15.03 7.14 -2.99
CA LEU A 93 -13.94 8.08 -3.31
C LEU A 93 -13.77 8.30 -4.82
N GLY A 94 -14.43 7.48 -5.68
CA GLY A 94 -14.32 7.56 -7.14
C GLY A 94 -12.96 7.11 -7.67
N LEU A 95 -12.27 6.24 -6.93
CA LEU A 95 -10.99 5.65 -7.31
C LEU A 95 -11.15 4.45 -8.25
N VAL A 96 -12.34 3.84 -8.24
CA VAL A 96 -12.72 2.76 -9.16
C VAL A 96 -14.13 3.00 -9.70
N PRO A 97 -14.47 2.50 -10.89
CA PRO A 97 -15.83 2.55 -11.42
C PRO A 97 -16.84 1.85 -10.49
N ASP A 98 -18.07 2.38 -10.40
CA ASP A 98 -19.14 1.79 -9.58
C ASP A 98 -19.48 0.35 -9.96
N THR A 99 -19.28 -0.02 -11.24
CA THR A 99 -19.54 -1.36 -11.76
C THR A 99 -18.40 -2.36 -11.52
N MET A 100 -17.24 -1.90 -11.02
CA MET A 100 -16.09 -2.76 -10.84
C MET A 100 -16.28 -3.75 -9.69
N ASN A 101 -15.81 -4.96 -9.88
CA ASN A 101 -15.60 -5.96 -8.82
C ASN A 101 -14.11 -5.98 -8.47
N VAL A 102 -13.75 -5.32 -7.39
CA VAL A 102 -12.36 -5.17 -6.94
C VAL A 102 -11.71 -6.52 -6.62
N ARG A 103 -12.49 -7.47 -6.05
CA ARG A 103 -12.00 -8.82 -5.78
C ARG A 103 -11.54 -9.54 -7.05
N LYS A 104 -12.39 -9.48 -8.10
CA LYS A 104 -12.06 -10.11 -9.39
C LYS A 104 -10.83 -9.46 -10.02
N GLU A 105 -10.78 -8.14 -9.99
CA GLU A 105 -9.66 -7.36 -10.53
C GLU A 105 -8.34 -7.73 -9.85
N LEU A 106 -8.30 -7.75 -8.52
CA LEU A 106 -7.13 -8.14 -7.75
C LEU A 106 -6.68 -9.58 -8.08
N VAL A 107 -7.59 -10.55 -8.13
CA VAL A 107 -7.24 -11.93 -8.48
C VAL A 107 -6.64 -12.01 -9.88
N ASP A 108 -7.21 -11.29 -10.85
CA ASP A 108 -6.75 -11.33 -12.23
C ASP A 108 -5.35 -10.67 -12.36
N VAL A 109 -5.13 -9.51 -11.74
CA VAL A 109 -3.84 -8.81 -11.71
C VAL A 109 -2.79 -9.66 -11.00
N LEU A 110 -3.08 -10.16 -9.81
CA LEU A 110 -2.12 -10.94 -9.02
C LEU A 110 -1.76 -12.27 -9.68
N THR A 111 -2.73 -12.96 -10.29
CA THR A 111 -2.45 -14.21 -11.05
C THR A 111 -1.52 -13.97 -12.23
N GLU A 112 -1.57 -12.79 -12.84
CA GLU A 112 -0.67 -12.38 -13.91
C GLU A 112 0.75 -12.11 -13.41
N GLN A 113 0.87 -11.45 -12.25
CA GLN A 113 2.15 -10.91 -11.76
C GLN A 113 2.99 -11.93 -10.97
N ILE A 114 2.35 -12.92 -10.31
CA ILE A 114 3.05 -13.84 -9.41
C ILE A 114 3.91 -14.82 -10.22
N LEU A 115 5.21 -14.85 -9.96
CA LEU A 115 6.15 -15.87 -10.43
C LEU A 115 6.58 -16.84 -9.33
N GLY A 116 6.49 -16.43 -8.08
CA GLY A 116 6.73 -17.21 -6.88
C GLY A 116 6.16 -16.48 -5.68
N TYR A 117 6.06 -17.16 -4.56
CA TYR A 117 5.66 -16.56 -3.30
C TYR A 117 6.09 -17.41 -2.10
N TYR A 118 6.36 -16.77 -0.98
CA TYR A 118 6.52 -17.43 0.30
C TYR A 118 5.18 -17.46 1.03
N ASP A 119 4.71 -18.65 1.46
CA ASP A 119 3.52 -18.76 2.30
C ASP A 119 3.93 -18.87 3.78
N PRO A 120 3.69 -17.82 4.59
CA PRO A 120 4.06 -17.83 6.00
C PRO A 120 3.27 -18.82 6.86
N ARG A 121 2.18 -19.41 6.36
CA ARG A 121 1.41 -20.44 7.06
C ARG A 121 2.01 -21.83 6.88
N THR A 122 2.39 -22.18 5.66
CA THR A 122 3.03 -23.46 5.35
C THR A 122 4.54 -23.44 5.56
N LYS A 123 5.16 -22.24 5.62
CA LYS A 123 6.62 -22.01 5.69
C LYS A 123 7.35 -22.56 4.46
N VAL A 124 6.70 -22.49 3.32
CA VAL A 124 7.19 -22.99 2.02
C VAL A 124 7.26 -21.86 1.01
N LEU A 125 8.34 -21.82 0.27
CA LEU A 125 8.50 -21.01 -0.91
C LEU A 125 7.91 -21.78 -2.11
N TYR A 126 7.02 -21.15 -2.82
CA TYR A 126 6.42 -21.70 -4.05
C TYR A 126 6.93 -20.93 -5.25
N LEU A 127 7.44 -21.66 -6.26
CA LEU A 127 7.83 -21.12 -7.55
C LEU A 127 6.84 -21.58 -8.60
N MET A 128 6.44 -20.70 -9.50
CA MET A 128 5.51 -21.03 -10.57
C MET A 128 6.19 -21.87 -11.65
N ASN A 129 5.54 -22.97 -12.05
CA ASN A 129 5.95 -23.78 -13.19
C ASN A 129 5.95 -22.93 -14.47
N GLY A 130 7.05 -22.99 -15.22
CA GLY A 130 7.21 -22.22 -16.45
C GLY A 130 7.52 -20.74 -16.23
N ALA A 131 7.97 -20.35 -15.03
CA ALA A 131 8.56 -19.03 -14.82
C ALA A 131 9.75 -18.85 -15.79
N PRO A 132 9.95 -17.64 -16.37
CA PRO A 132 11.07 -17.37 -17.25
C PRO A 132 12.42 -17.67 -16.57
N ASP A 133 13.30 -18.41 -17.24
CA ASP A 133 14.57 -18.88 -16.66
C ASP A 133 15.42 -17.75 -16.06
N ASP A 134 15.41 -16.57 -16.69
CA ASP A 134 16.15 -15.40 -16.25
C ASP A 134 15.55 -14.73 -15.01
N LEU A 135 14.32 -15.05 -14.65
CA LEU A 135 13.62 -14.52 -13.48
C LEU A 135 13.59 -15.50 -12.29
N VAL A 136 13.82 -16.79 -12.53
CA VAL A 136 13.76 -17.81 -11.48
C VAL A 136 14.73 -17.51 -10.33
N GLY A 137 16.01 -17.24 -10.61
CA GLY A 137 17.00 -16.95 -9.57
C GLY A 137 16.65 -15.69 -8.77
N VAL A 138 16.18 -14.65 -9.45
CA VAL A 138 15.74 -13.38 -8.85
C VAL A 138 14.55 -13.60 -7.93
N THR A 139 13.56 -14.39 -8.39
CA THR A 139 12.38 -14.73 -7.61
C THR A 139 12.73 -15.56 -6.37
N ILE A 140 13.55 -16.61 -6.54
CA ILE A 140 13.99 -17.45 -5.40
C ILE A 140 14.69 -16.59 -4.35
N TYR A 141 15.59 -15.70 -4.77
CA TYR A 141 16.33 -14.83 -3.84
C TYR A 141 15.39 -13.94 -3.04
N HIS A 142 14.42 -13.31 -3.69
CA HIS A 142 13.40 -12.47 -3.05
C HIS A 142 12.60 -13.25 -2.00
N GLU A 143 12.06 -14.41 -2.39
CA GLU A 143 11.23 -15.23 -1.50
C GLU A 143 12.04 -15.82 -0.33
N LEU A 144 13.32 -16.07 -0.51
CA LEU A 144 14.20 -16.49 0.58
C LEU A 144 14.40 -15.39 1.63
N VAL A 145 14.40 -14.11 1.23
CA VAL A 145 14.42 -13.01 2.20
C VAL A 145 13.17 -13.06 3.06
N HIS A 146 11.98 -13.26 2.48
CA HIS A 146 10.74 -13.42 3.23
C HIS A 146 10.77 -14.64 4.16
N ALA A 147 11.30 -15.77 3.69
CA ALA A 147 11.49 -16.96 4.51
C ALA A 147 12.42 -16.72 5.70
N LEU A 148 13.40 -15.83 5.56
CA LEU A 148 14.26 -15.40 6.66
C LEU A 148 13.54 -14.45 7.61
N GLN A 149 12.87 -13.40 7.09
CA GLN A 149 12.10 -12.43 7.88
C GLN A 149 11.07 -13.13 8.76
N ASP A 150 10.31 -14.10 8.20
CA ASP A 150 9.27 -14.86 8.91
C ASP A 150 9.80 -15.71 10.07
N GLN A 151 11.10 -16.02 10.10
CA GLN A 151 11.72 -16.71 11.24
C GLN A 151 12.03 -15.77 12.42
N TYR A 152 11.92 -14.46 12.22
CA TYR A 152 12.20 -13.43 13.23
C TYR A 152 10.98 -12.61 13.61
N ILE A 153 10.00 -12.52 12.71
CA ILE A 153 8.69 -11.90 12.94
C ILE A 153 7.61 -12.82 12.35
N ASP A 154 6.41 -12.78 12.90
CA ASP A 154 5.30 -13.58 12.38
C ASP A 154 4.61 -12.83 11.23
N LEU A 155 5.02 -13.15 9.98
CA LEU A 155 4.45 -12.51 8.78
C LEU A 155 2.96 -12.85 8.60
N ASP A 156 2.52 -14.05 8.98
CA ASP A 156 1.10 -14.41 8.91
C ASP A 156 0.26 -13.56 9.87
N SER A 157 0.73 -13.34 11.09
CA SER A 157 0.08 -12.44 12.04
C SER A 157 0.09 -10.99 11.58
N LEU A 158 1.20 -10.52 11.01
CA LEU A 158 1.32 -9.16 10.46
C LEU A 158 0.29 -8.92 9.35
N GLN A 159 0.17 -9.85 8.41
CA GLN A 159 -0.75 -9.77 7.28
C GLN A 159 -2.23 -9.81 7.70
N ARG A 160 -2.55 -10.39 8.85
CA ARG A 160 -3.91 -10.46 9.38
C ARG A 160 -4.35 -9.22 10.20
N GLN A 161 -3.52 -8.22 10.32
CA GLN A 161 -3.92 -6.98 10.97
C GLN A 161 -4.98 -6.25 10.15
N THR A 162 -5.98 -5.70 10.83
CA THR A 162 -7.11 -5.00 10.22
C THR A 162 -7.43 -3.70 10.91
N GLY A 163 -8.20 -2.89 10.22
CA GLY A 163 -8.75 -1.66 10.78
C GLY A 163 -7.74 -0.51 10.83
N ASN A 164 -6.57 -0.67 10.25
CA ASN A 164 -5.62 0.41 9.97
C ASN A 164 -4.77 0.02 8.75
N ASP A 165 -5.29 0.35 7.58
CA ASP A 165 -4.66 -0.01 6.30
C ASP A 165 -3.37 0.76 6.04
N ASP A 166 -3.29 1.99 6.52
CA ASP A 166 -2.08 2.81 6.42
C ASP A 166 -0.90 2.16 7.15
N ARG A 167 -1.11 1.75 8.41
CA ARG A 167 -0.08 1.04 9.18
C ARG A 167 0.32 -0.29 8.54
N LEU A 168 -0.65 -1.01 7.98
CA LEU A 168 -0.36 -2.27 7.30
C LEU A 168 0.46 -2.04 6.04
N ALA A 169 0.12 -1.02 5.23
CA ALA A 169 0.90 -0.64 4.05
C ALA A 169 2.33 -0.23 4.41
N ALA A 170 2.51 0.50 5.51
CA ALA A 170 3.83 0.85 6.02
C ALA A 170 4.66 -0.38 6.45
N ALA A 171 4.05 -1.34 7.13
CA ALA A 171 4.72 -2.58 7.50
C ALA A 171 5.10 -3.42 6.26
N GLN A 172 4.22 -3.48 5.26
CA GLN A 172 4.49 -4.14 3.99
C GLN A 172 5.64 -3.50 3.24
N ALA A 173 5.71 -2.16 3.26
CA ALA A 173 6.83 -1.43 2.66
C ALA A 173 8.18 -1.83 3.27
N VAL A 174 8.24 -2.19 4.54
CA VAL A 174 9.46 -2.73 5.15
C VAL A 174 9.75 -4.14 4.66
N ILE A 175 8.76 -5.01 4.64
CA ILE A 175 8.93 -6.43 4.28
C ILE A 175 9.31 -6.58 2.81
N GLU A 176 8.50 -6.01 1.91
CA GLU A 176 8.74 -6.07 0.47
C GLU A 176 9.93 -5.20 0.05
N GLY A 177 10.09 -4.06 0.70
CA GLY A 177 11.20 -3.14 0.44
C GLY A 177 12.54 -3.75 0.76
N GLU A 178 12.68 -4.51 1.87
CA GLU A 178 13.93 -5.20 2.20
C GLU A 178 14.21 -6.34 1.21
N ALA A 179 13.20 -7.15 0.86
CA ALA A 179 13.36 -8.20 -0.12
C ALA A 179 13.77 -7.64 -1.49
N THR A 180 13.14 -6.56 -1.93
CA THR A 180 13.47 -5.85 -3.18
C THR A 180 14.87 -5.23 -3.14
N TYR A 181 15.23 -4.57 -2.05
CA TYR A 181 16.57 -3.98 -1.89
C TYR A 181 17.66 -5.04 -2.00
N GLU A 182 17.52 -6.16 -1.29
CA GLU A 182 18.50 -7.25 -1.32
C GLU A 182 18.52 -7.97 -2.68
N GLN A 183 17.37 -8.13 -3.33
CA GLN A 183 17.26 -8.64 -4.68
C GLN A 183 18.04 -7.78 -5.68
N ILE A 184 17.86 -6.46 -5.65
CA ILE A 184 18.59 -5.52 -6.52
C ILE A 184 20.10 -5.59 -6.22
N ALA A 185 20.49 -5.61 -4.95
CA ALA A 185 21.89 -5.75 -4.54
C ALA A 185 22.51 -7.05 -5.08
N TRP A 186 21.78 -8.17 -5.02
CA TRP A 186 22.19 -9.45 -5.57
C TRP A 186 22.38 -9.37 -7.10
N MET A 187 21.43 -8.78 -7.82
CA MET A 187 21.52 -8.58 -9.28
C MET A 187 22.73 -7.74 -9.69
N LEU A 188 23.15 -6.80 -8.84
CA LEU A 188 24.31 -5.92 -9.04
C LEU A 188 25.62 -6.54 -8.51
N GLY A 189 25.65 -7.83 -8.20
CA GLY A 189 26.83 -8.54 -7.71
C GLY A 189 27.28 -8.11 -6.31
N GLY A 190 26.33 -7.80 -5.43
CA GLY A 190 26.57 -7.37 -4.05
C GLY A 190 26.88 -5.88 -3.87
N ARG A 191 26.71 -5.08 -4.92
CA ARG A 191 26.96 -3.62 -4.89
C ARG A 191 25.69 -2.85 -4.48
N ALA A 192 25.18 -3.11 -3.29
CA ALA A 192 23.97 -2.48 -2.75
C ALA A 192 24.01 -0.92 -2.82
N SER A 193 25.20 -0.33 -2.59
CA SER A 193 25.38 1.13 -2.69
C SER A 193 25.18 1.68 -4.11
N MET A 194 25.23 0.84 -5.15
CA MET A 194 24.89 1.25 -6.52
C MET A 194 23.38 1.26 -6.76
N ALA A 195 22.61 0.37 -6.10
CA ALA A 195 21.15 0.35 -6.19
C ALA A 195 20.54 1.66 -5.67
N ALA A 196 21.09 2.19 -4.56
CA ALA A 196 20.70 3.48 -3.98
C ALA A 196 21.07 4.68 -4.87
N ARG A 197 21.98 4.52 -5.83
CA ARG A 197 22.47 5.60 -6.71
C ARG A 197 21.96 5.50 -8.15
N LEU A 198 21.04 4.59 -8.44
CA LEU A 198 20.41 4.56 -9.76
C LEU A 198 19.64 5.88 -9.96
N PRO A 199 20.00 6.69 -10.99
CA PRO A 199 19.37 8.00 -11.21
C PRO A 199 17.97 7.88 -11.82
N VAL A 200 17.34 6.74 -11.65
CA VAL A 200 16.01 6.48 -12.17
C VAL A 200 15.03 6.90 -11.07
N GLY A 201 14.40 8.06 -11.22
CA GLY A 201 13.37 8.53 -10.30
C GLY A 201 12.24 7.49 -10.16
N GLN A 202 11.61 7.46 -8.99
CA GLN A 202 10.52 6.53 -8.68
C GLN A 202 9.41 6.53 -9.75
N ASP A 203 9.09 7.71 -10.30
CA ASP A 203 8.09 7.85 -11.36
C ASP A 203 8.50 7.13 -12.65
N ARG A 204 9.78 7.19 -13.02
CA ARG A 204 10.31 6.45 -14.16
C ARG A 204 10.22 4.95 -13.98
N ILE A 205 10.45 4.45 -12.77
CA ILE A 205 10.28 3.02 -12.44
C ILE A 205 8.82 2.63 -12.58
N ARG A 206 7.88 3.44 -12.07
CA ARG A 206 6.44 3.22 -12.22
C ARG A 206 6.02 3.18 -13.69
N ASP A 207 6.48 4.13 -14.49
CA ASP A 207 6.19 4.16 -15.93
C ASP A 207 6.75 2.92 -16.64
N MET A 208 7.98 2.54 -16.35
CA MET A 208 8.59 1.32 -16.93
C MET A 208 7.80 0.05 -16.58
N ILE A 209 7.25 -0.05 -15.37
CA ILE A 209 6.43 -1.18 -14.94
C ILE A 209 5.09 -1.16 -15.69
N ARG A 210 4.44 0.00 -15.82
CA ARG A 210 3.19 0.17 -16.55
C ARG A 210 3.34 -0.13 -18.04
N GLU A 211 4.49 0.23 -18.62
CA GLU A 211 4.82 0.00 -20.03
C GLU A 211 5.35 -1.40 -20.30
N ALA A 212 5.64 -2.21 -19.26
CA ALA A 212 6.21 -3.54 -19.41
C ALA A 212 5.30 -4.45 -20.23
N GLN A 213 5.83 -4.98 -21.34
CA GLN A 213 5.13 -5.97 -22.15
C GLN A 213 4.94 -7.26 -21.34
N GLY A 214 3.69 -7.76 -21.28
CA GLY A 214 3.36 -9.01 -20.59
C GLY A 214 2.52 -8.84 -19.31
N ALA A 215 2.14 -7.61 -18.96
CA ALA A 215 1.28 -7.32 -17.80
C ALA A 215 -0.01 -6.55 -18.19
N PRO A 216 -0.81 -7.02 -19.15
CA PRO A 216 -1.97 -6.27 -19.64
C PRO A 216 -3.06 -6.07 -18.58
N LYS A 217 -3.22 -6.99 -17.63
CA LYS A 217 -4.18 -6.84 -16.53
C LYS A 217 -3.76 -5.75 -15.57
N PHE A 218 -2.49 -5.76 -15.18
CA PHE A 218 -1.93 -4.72 -14.31
C PHE A 218 -2.03 -3.34 -14.97
N SER A 219 -1.62 -3.22 -16.24
CA SER A 219 -1.64 -1.94 -16.97
C SER A 219 -3.05 -1.37 -17.17
N ALA A 220 -4.07 -2.25 -17.26
CA ALA A 220 -5.47 -1.86 -17.40
C ALA A 220 -6.20 -1.60 -16.08
N ALA A 221 -5.59 -1.99 -14.94
CA ALA A 221 -6.19 -1.81 -13.62
C ALA A 221 -6.31 -0.32 -13.25
N PRO A 222 -7.28 0.08 -12.42
CA PRO A 222 -7.34 1.43 -11.89
C PRO A 222 -6.04 1.85 -11.20
N MET A 223 -5.73 3.15 -11.27
CA MET A 223 -4.50 3.72 -10.72
C MET A 223 -4.31 3.36 -9.25
N VAL A 224 -5.37 3.41 -8.43
CA VAL A 224 -5.28 3.06 -7.00
C VAL A 224 -4.80 1.62 -6.80
N ILE A 225 -5.27 0.66 -7.60
CA ILE A 225 -4.83 -0.75 -7.53
C ILE A 225 -3.36 -0.88 -7.94
N GLN A 226 -2.97 -0.21 -9.03
CA GLN A 226 -1.58 -0.21 -9.47
C GLN A 226 -0.64 0.36 -8.39
N GLU A 227 -0.95 1.55 -7.86
CA GLU A 227 -0.10 2.25 -6.90
C GLU A 227 -0.02 1.53 -5.54
N GLU A 228 -1.12 0.96 -5.05
CA GLU A 228 -1.09 0.16 -3.80
C GLU A 228 -0.25 -1.11 -3.95
N LEU A 229 -0.23 -1.74 -5.13
CA LEU A 229 0.63 -2.88 -5.42
C LEU A 229 2.10 -2.48 -5.57
N LEU A 230 2.39 -1.28 -6.10
CA LEU A 230 3.75 -0.79 -6.31
C LEU A 230 4.39 -0.18 -5.05
N PHE A 231 3.59 0.42 -4.19
CA PHE A 231 4.07 1.16 -3.02
C PHE A 231 5.05 0.36 -2.14
N PRO A 232 4.78 -0.89 -1.74
CA PRO A 232 5.69 -1.67 -0.93
C PRO A 232 7.05 -1.90 -1.57
N TYR A 233 7.09 -2.06 -2.88
CA TYR A 233 8.31 -2.32 -3.63
C TYR A 233 9.13 -1.06 -3.89
N ILE A 234 8.48 0.01 -4.37
CA ILE A 234 9.17 1.24 -4.78
C ILE A 234 9.49 2.12 -3.57
N ASN A 235 8.46 2.49 -2.79
CA ASN A 235 8.65 3.34 -1.61
C ASN A 235 9.31 2.57 -0.47
N GLY A 236 9.01 1.27 -0.35
CA GLY A 236 9.65 0.39 0.62
C GLY A 236 11.14 0.21 0.34
N GLN A 237 11.55 -0.05 -0.90
CA GLN A 237 12.96 -0.18 -1.26
C GLN A 237 13.74 1.12 -0.99
N ASP A 238 13.15 2.28 -1.31
CA ASP A 238 13.74 3.58 -1.01
C ASP A 238 13.87 3.81 0.50
N PHE A 239 12.83 3.49 1.27
CA PHE A 239 12.87 3.53 2.74
C PHE A 239 13.98 2.64 3.31
N ILE A 240 14.09 1.38 2.84
CA ILE A 240 15.13 0.45 3.29
C ILE A 240 16.52 0.94 2.94
N SER A 241 16.71 1.52 1.75
CA SER A 241 17.98 2.14 1.37
C SER A 241 18.41 3.21 2.38
N ARG A 242 17.50 4.13 2.72
CA ARG A 242 17.73 5.18 3.72
C ARG A 242 17.92 4.62 5.12
N PHE A 243 17.16 3.59 5.49
CA PHE A 243 17.28 2.92 6.79
C PHE A 243 18.66 2.28 6.96
N LYS A 244 19.14 1.50 5.98
CA LYS A 244 20.46 0.85 6.05
C LYS A 244 21.62 1.84 6.07
N GLU A 245 21.45 3.01 5.43
CA GLU A 245 22.43 4.09 5.48
C GLU A 245 22.50 4.77 6.84
N ARG A 246 21.36 5.06 7.47
CA ARG A 246 21.27 5.82 8.72
C ARG A 246 21.33 4.99 9.97
N GLU A 247 20.91 3.73 9.89
CA GLU A 247 20.81 2.78 11.01
C GLU A 247 21.61 1.49 10.72
N PRO A 248 22.92 1.60 10.44
CA PRO A 248 23.72 0.45 10.02
C PRO A 248 23.71 -0.65 11.10
N GLY A 249 23.47 -1.89 10.66
CA GLY A 249 23.41 -3.07 11.52
C GLY A 249 22.10 -3.28 12.27
N LYS A 250 21.14 -2.35 12.18
CA LYS A 250 19.77 -2.60 12.68
C LYS A 250 18.93 -3.35 11.67
N LEU A 251 17.93 -4.07 12.14
CA LEU A 251 16.99 -4.83 11.32
C LEU A 251 15.72 -4.01 11.10
N PRO A 252 15.37 -3.62 9.86
CA PRO A 252 14.23 -2.76 9.58
C PRO A 252 12.92 -3.33 10.13
N PHE A 253 12.70 -4.63 10.01
CA PHE A 253 11.49 -5.31 10.48
C PHE A 253 11.36 -5.41 12.02
N ARG A 254 12.37 -4.95 12.79
CA ARG A 254 12.29 -4.83 14.25
C ARG A 254 11.83 -3.45 14.72
N ASP A 255 11.83 -2.49 13.84
CA ASP A 255 11.48 -1.09 14.12
C ASP A 255 10.65 -0.53 12.97
N MET A 256 9.45 -1.10 12.78
CA MET A 256 8.59 -0.79 11.65
C MET A 256 7.98 0.61 11.74
N PRO A 257 7.87 1.34 10.63
CA PRO A 257 7.10 2.58 10.57
C PRO A 257 5.63 2.33 10.92
N GLN A 258 4.96 3.34 11.44
CA GLN A 258 3.56 3.28 11.88
C GLN A 258 2.58 3.88 10.87
N SER A 259 3.09 4.53 9.82
CA SER A 259 2.30 5.16 8.75
C SER A 259 3.04 5.13 7.41
N THR A 260 2.30 5.26 6.32
CA THR A 260 2.87 5.48 4.98
C THR A 260 3.64 6.80 4.91
N GLU A 261 3.24 7.81 5.68
CA GLU A 261 3.99 9.05 5.87
C GLU A 261 5.42 8.79 6.33
N GLN A 262 5.61 7.97 7.37
CA GLN A 262 6.94 7.60 7.86
C GLN A 262 7.77 6.84 6.82
N VAL A 263 7.14 6.12 5.92
CA VAL A 263 7.83 5.46 4.78
C VAL A 263 8.25 6.49 3.74
N MET A 264 7.41 7.48 3.45
CA MET A 264 7.64 8.46 2.39
C MET A 264 8.58 9.60 2.79
N HIS A 265 8.57 9.97 4.08
CA HIS A 265 9.26 11.17 4.56
C HIS A 265 10.33 10.86 5.61
N ASP A 266 11.57 11.27 5.33
CA ASP A 266 12.72 11.12 6.21
C ASP A 266 12.50 11.70 7.61
N ARG A 267 11.92 12.90 7.68
CA ARG A 267 11.71 13.60 8.94
C ARG A 267 10.68 12.89 9.81
N ALA A 268 9.66 12.29 9.20
CA ALA A 268 8.63 11.59 9.95
C ALA A 268 9.16 10.34 10.67
N TYR A 269 10.13 9.63 10.05
CA TYR A 269 10.68 8.41 10.65
C TYR A 269 12.01 8.62 11.40
N PHE A 270 12.98 9.31 10.79
CA PHE A 270 14.36 9.37 11.31
C PHE A 270 14.65 10.55 12.25
N ALA A 271 13.70 11.44 12.49
CA ALA A 271 13.87 12.50 13.49
C ALA A 271 13.96 11.91 14.92
N THR A 272 14.63 12.63 15.82
CA THR A 272 14.74 12.26 17.24
C THR A 272 13.36 12.05 17.88
N ALA A 273 12.40 12.92 17.56
CA ALA A 273 10.98 12.72 17.85
C ALA A 273 10.30 12.32 16.52
N ARG A 274 9.97 11.04 16.41
CA ARG A 274 9.23 10.53 15.24
C ARG A 274 7.85 11.16 15.19
N ASP A 275 7.40 11.42 13.99
CA ASP A 275 6.01 11.77 13.73
C ASP A 275 5.14 10.52 13.83
N VAL A 276 4.44 10.39 14.94
CA VAL A 276 3.59 9.21 15.21
C VAL A 276 2.15 9.59 14.91
N PRO A 277 1.47 8.82 14.04
CA PRO A 277 0.07 9.11 13.69
C PRO A 277 -0.83 9.19 14.92
N VAL A 278 -1.61 10.24 14.98
CA VAL A 278 -2.58 10.46 16.05
C VAL A 278 -3.77 9.53 15.85
N ARG A 279 -4.21 8.89 16.91
CA ARG A 279 -5.37 8.01 16.85
C ARG A 279 -6.67 8.81 16.79
N VAL A 280 -7.36 8.76 15.65
CA VAL A 280 -8.72 9.28 15.48
C VAL A 280 -9.72 8.18 15.81
N THR A 281 -10.66 8.47 16.71
CA THR A 281 -11.74 7.53 17.08
C THR A 281 -13.09 8.16 16.78
N LEU A 282 -13.86 7.53 15.90
CA LEU A 282 -15.23 7.92 15.59
C LEU A 282 -16.20 7.30 16.61
N PRO A 283 -17.25 8.02 17.02
CA PRO A 283 -18.34 7.40 17.75
C PRO A 283 -19.06 6.38 16.85
N LYS A 284 -19.78 5.44 17.44
CA LYS A 284 -20.60 4.50 16.68
C LYS A 284 -21.62 5.25 15.80
N ILE A 285 -21.57 5.01 14.50
CA ILE A 285 -22.46 5.61 13.51
C ILE A 285 -23.53 4.58 13.13
N ALA A 286 -24.82 5.01 13.16
CA ALA A 286 -25.92 4.14 12.75
C ALA A 286 -25.78 3.77 11.25
N GLY A 287 -25.86 2.49 10.93
CA GLY A 287 -25.67 2.00 9.56
C GLY A 287 -24.22 1.85 9.12
N GLU A 288 -23.24 2.01 10.01
CA GLU A 288 -21.83 1.74 9.70
C GLU A 288 -21.64 0.31 9.21
N ILE A 289 -21.02 0.16 8.07
CA ILE A 289 -20.71 -1.15 7.45
C ILE A 289 -19.21 -1.42 7.37
N TYR A 290 -18.38 -0.37 7.40
CA TYR A 290 -16.94 -0.48 7.35
C TYR A 290 -16.26 0.73 7.97
N GLN A 291 -15.11 0.55 8.57
CA GLN A 291 -14.29 1.62 9.15
C GLN A 291 -12.82 1.29 9.00
N ASN A 292 -12.01 2.28 8.54
CA ASN A 292 -10.58 2.10 8.37
C ASN A 292 -9.83 3.45 8.34
N THR A 293 -8.54 3.44 8.01
CA THR A 293 -7.64 4.59 7.87
C THR A 293 -7.13 4.64 6.43
N LEU A 294 -7.14 5.81 5.80
CA LEU A 294 -6.56 6.01 4.46
C LEU A 294 -5.04 6.19 4.54
N GLY A 295 -4.56 7.02 5.45
CA GLY A 295 -3.17 7.42 5.51
C GLY A 295 -2.82 8.53 4.51
N GLU A 296 -1.58 9.00 4.57
CA GLU A 296 -1.10 10.03 3.65
C GLU A 296 -1.08 9.51 2.21
N PHE A 297 -0.62 8.27 2.00
CA PHE A 297 -0.47 7.71 0.67
C PHE A 297 -1.81 7.64 -0.09
N ASP A 298 -2.84 7.02 0.49
CA ASP A 298 -4.14 6.90 -0.17
C ASP A 298 -4.85 8.26 -0.27
N THR A 299 -4.63 9.17 0.68
CA THR A 299 -5.09 10.57 0.59
C THR A 299 -4.49 11.27 -0.63
N ARG A 300 -3.18 11.10 -0.86
CA ARG A 300 -2.49 11.62 -2.05
C ARG A 300 -3.02 10.99 -3.34
N LEU A 301 -3.27 9.68 -3.35
CA LEU A 301 -3.85 9.00 -4.52
C LEU A 301 -5.25 9.52 -4.84
N PHE A 302 -6.09 9.72 -3.82
CA PHE A 302 -7.41 10.32 -3.99
C PHE A 302 -7.33 11.72 -4.61
N LEU A 303 -6.47 12.57 -4.09
CA LEU A 303 -6.28 13.91 -4.65
C LEU A 303 -5.76 13.85 -6.08
N PHE A 304 -4.76 13.01 -6.37
CA PHE A 304 -4.18 12.89 -7.70
C PHE A 304 -5.21 12.37 -8.73
N GLU A 305 -6.01 11.35 -8.38
CA GLU A 305 -7.04 10.81 -9.28
C GLU A 305 -7.97 11.91 -9.82
N HIS A 306 -8.38 12.84 -8.96
CA HIS A 306 -9.33 13.87 -9.35
C HIS A 306 -8.68 15.16 -9.84
N LEU A 307 -7.49 15.50 -9.36
CA LEU A 307 -6.80 16.75 -9.74
C LEU A 307 -5.93 16.59 -10.98
N GLN A 308 -5.44 15.37 -11.26
CA GLN A 308 -4.47 15.10 -12.31
C GLN A 308 -3.23 16.03 -12.25
N ASP A 309 -2.87 16.41 -11.01
CA ASP A 309 -1.71 17.26 -10.66
C ASP A 309 -0.97 16.62 -9.49
N GLN A 310 0.13 15.93 -9.80
CA GLN A 310 0.94 15.21 -8.82
C GLN A 310 1.57 16.15 -7.80
N GLY A 311 2.03 17.33 -8.23
CA GLY A 311 2.64 18.32 -7.36
C GLY A 311 1.64 18.88 -6.35
N LEU A 312 0.42 19.19 -6.78
CA LEU A 312 -0.66 19.68 -5.90
C LEU A 312 -1.11 18.56 -4.95
N ALA A 313 -1.35 17.34 -5.45
CA ALA A 313 -1.76 16.21 -4.62
C ALA A 313 -0.72 15.89 -3.54
N SER A 314 0.56 15.91 -3.90
CA SER A 314 1.65 15.67 -2.94
C SER A 314 1.73 16.76 -1.87
N ARG A 315 1.70 18.04 -2.24
CA ARG A 315 1.75 19.15 -1.26
C ARG A 315 0.56 19.11 -0.30
N ALA A 316 -0.64 18.88 -0.83
CA ALA A 316 -1.87 18.90 -0.04
C ALA A 316 -2.08 17.64 0.82
N SER A 317 -1.23 16.63 0.73
CA SER A 317 -1.24 15.47 1.62
C SER A 317 -0.15 15.51 2.69
N ILE A 318 0.87 16.35 2.52
CA ILE A 318 1.93 16.55 3.52
C ILE A 318 1.35 17.14 4.80
N GLY A 319 1.87 16.70 5.96
CA GLY A 319 1.39 17.11 7.27
C GLY A 319 0.11 16.38 7.70
N TRP A 320 -0.19 15.23 7.04
CA TRP A 320 -1.20 14.29 7.52
C TRP A 320 -0.75 13.71 8.86
N GLY A 321 -1.51 13.97 9.93
CA GLY A 321 -1.17 13.52 11.27
C GLY A 321 -2.01 12.34 11.75
N GLY A 322 -2.96 11.85 10.95
CA GLY A 322 -3.83 10.72 11.28
C GLY A 322 -5.23 10.88 10.71
N ASP A 323 -5.92 9.77 10.48
CA ASP A 323 -7.31 9.81 10.04
C ASP A 323 -8.12 8.58 10.44
N ARG A 324 -9.41 8.70 10.29
CA ARG A 324 -10.37 7.61 10.38
C ARG A 324 -11.55 7.89 9.47
N TYR A 325 -11.93 6.89 8.67
CA TYR A 325 -13.17 6.98 7.89
C TYR A 325 -14.14 5.85 8.22
N SER A 326 -15.41 6.10 7.94
CA SER A 326 -16.49 5.13 8.06
C SER A 326 -17.37 5.17 6.81
N VAL A 327 -17.68 3.99 6.27
CA VAL A 327 -18.70 3.80 5.23
C VAL A 327 -20.02 3.49 5.92
N VAL A 328 -21.03 4.27 5.62
CA VAL A 328 -22.34 4.22 6.28
C VAL A 328 -23.40 3.88 5.24
N ARG A 329 -24.19 2.85 5.48
CA ARG A 329 -25.37 2.53 4.66
C ARG A 329 -26.53 3.42 5.04
N THR A 330 -27.07 4.13 4.05
CA THR A 330 -28.28 4.93 4.18
C THR A 330 -29.39 4.37 3.27
N PRO A 331 -30.66 4.77 3.46
CA PRO A 331 -31.74 4.34 2.56
C PRO A 331 -31.52 4.70 1.08
N SER A 332 -30.77 5.79 0.82
CA SER A 332 -30.52 6.31 -0.53
C SER A 332 -29.18 5.84 -1.13
N GLY A 333 -28.42 5.00 -0.42
CA GLY A 333 -27.10 4.51 -0.84
C GLY A 333 -26.02 4.69 0.22
N ASN A 334 -24.79 4.37 -0.11
CA ASN A 334 -23.68 4.50 0.83
C ASN A 334 -23.23 5.96 0.98
N ALA A 335 -22.82 6.29 2.20
CA ALA A 335 -22.24 7.57 2.60
C ALA A 335 -20.83 7.36 3.16
N LEU A 336 -20.00 8.40 3.12
CA LEU A 336 -18.66 8.43 3.72
C LEU A 336 -18.65 9.49 4.83
N VAL A 337 -18.10 9.11 5.99
CA VAL A 337 -17.66 10.03 7.04
C VAL A 337 -16.15 9.85 7.16
N TRP A 338 -15.37 10.91 6.96
CA TRP A 338 -13.93 10.87 7.03
C TRP A 338 -13.41 12.03 7.89
N VAL A 339 -12.66 11.71 8.93
CA VAL A 339 -12.05 12.68 9.87
C VAL A 339 -10.56 12.52 9.77
N SER A 340 -9.85 13.58 9.40
CA SER A 340 -8.40 13.64 9.33
C SER A 340 -7.84 14.72 10.26
N THR A 341 -6.63 14.51 10.76
CA THR A 341 -5.86 15.47 11.55
C THR A 341 -4.64 15.93 10.76
N TRP A 342 -4.20 17.17 11.01
CA TRP A 342 -3.13 17.83 10.28
C TRP A 342 -2.17 18.49 11.25
N ASP A 343 -0.87 18.48 10.94
CA ASP A 343 0.18 19.00 11.79
C ASP A 343 0.03 20.49 12.06
N THR A 344 -0.29 21.25 11.00
CA THR A 344 -0.49 22.69 11.09
C THR A 344 -1.83 23.12 10.50
N ALA A 345 -2.27 24.32 10.85
CA ALA A 345 -3.45 24.93 10.24
C ALA A 345 -3.26 25.22 8.74
N VAL A 346 -2.01 25.37 8.31
CA VAL A 346 -1.69 25.58 6.88
C VAL A 346 -1.90 24.28 6.12
N ASP A 347 -1.39 23.15 6.61
CA ASP A 347 -1.57 21.84 5.97
C ASP A 347 -3.06 21.48 5.87
N ALA A 348 -3.82 21.71 6.94
CA ALA A 348 -5.27 21.52 6.94
C ALA A 348 -5.97 22.40 5.86
N ALA A 349 -5.55 23.67 5.71
CA ALA A 349 -6.11 24.57 4.72
C ALA A 349 -5.75 24.15 3.29
N GLU A 350 -4.50 23.77 3.03
CA GLU A 350 -4.05 23.25 1.73
C GLU A 350 -4.81 21.99 1.33
N PHE A 351 -5.02 21.06 2.29
CA PHE A 351 -5.86 19.89 2.06
C PHE A 351 -7.30 20.25 1.74
N VAL A 352 -7.94 21.15 2.52
CA VAL A 352 -9.34 21.58 2.30
C VAL A 352 -9.50 22.22 0.93
N ASP A 353 -8.53 23.00 0.46
CA ASP A 353 -8.56 23.66 -0.84
C ASP A 353 -8.40 22.63 -1.98
N ALA A 354 -7.46 21.72 -1.87
CA ALA A 354 -7.25 20.65 -2.86
C ALA A 354 -8.44 19.68 -2.89
N LEU A 355 -8.96 19.28 -1.73
CA LEU A 355 -10.17 18.46 -1.60
C LEU A 355 -11.38 19.14 -2.27
N GLY A 356 -11.56 20.44 -2.04
CA GLY A 356 -12.61 21.22 -2.69
C GLY A 356 -12.54 21.17 -4.21
N GLN A 357 -11.35 21.33 -4.77
CA GLN A 357 -11.11 21.20 -6.22
C GLN A 357 -11.38 19.77 -6.71
N ALA A 358 -10.92 18.75 -5.97
CA ALA A 358 -11.14 17.34 -6.28
C ALA A 358 -12.63 17.00 -6.32
N VAL A 359 -13.41 17.45 -5.32
CA VAL A 359 -14.86 17.27 -5.24
C VAL A 359 -15.57 17.97 -6.41
N GLN A 360 -15.18 19.21 -6.75
CA GLN A 360 -15.75 19.94 -7.88
C GLN A 360 -15.51 19.20 -9.21
N ARG A 361 -14.31 18.72 -9.46
CA ARG A 361 -13.99 17.97 -10.68
C ARG A 361 -14.74 16.64 -10.73
N ARG A 362 -14.73 15.90 -9.64
CA ARG A 362 -15.40 14.59 -9.54
C ARG A 362 -16.90 14.68 -9.82
N TYR A 363 -17.58 15.62 -9.20
CA TYR A 363 -19.03 15.78 -9.33
C TYR A 363 -19.44 16.79 -10.40
N ARG A 364 -18.47 17.32 -11.17
CA ARG A 364 -18.66 18.33 -12.25
C ARG A 364 -19.52 19.49 -11.77
N ILE A 365 -19.15 20.03 -10.60
CA ILE A 365 -19.82 21.19 -10.02
C ILE A 365 -19.21 22.45 -10.65
N ALA A 366 -20.05 23.26 -11.30
CA ALA A 366 -19.65 24.54 -11.82
C ALA A 366 -19.86 25.62 -10.73
N GLY A 367 -18.80 26.39 -10.46
CA GLY A 367 -18.88 27.53 -9.52
C GLY A 367 -18.33 27.25 -8.12
N PRO A 368 -18.26 28.27 -7.28
CA PRO A 368 -17.73 28.14 -5.94
C PRO A 368 -18.67 27.32 -5.06
N ALA A 369 -18.07 26.59 -4.12
CA ALA A 369 -18.78 25.94 -3.05
C ALA A 369 -19.48 26.99 -2.15
N THR A 370 -20.62 26.63 -1.59
CA THR A 370 -21.22 27.40 -0.49
C THR A 370 -20.29 27.33 0.71
N SER A 371 -19.93 28.48 1.27
CA SER A 371 -19.11 28.59 2.48
C SER A 371 -19.89 29.35 3.54
N ASP A 372 -19.96 28.78 4.74
CA ASP A 372 -20.53 29.40 5.93
C ASP A 372 -19.65 29.06 7.13
N GLY A 373 -19.06 30.05 7.78
CA GLY A 373 -18.20 29.86 8.94
C GLY A 373 -17.02 28.89 8.73
N GLY A 374 -16.43 28.82 7.50
CA GLY A 374 -15.38 27.86 7.11
C GLY A 374 -15.89 26.50 6.64
N VAL A 375 -17.18 26.22 6.78
CA VAL A 375 -17.83 25.02 6.26
C VAL A 375 -18.06 25.17 4.77
N ARG A 376 -17.67 24.19 3.96
CA ARG A 376 -17.87 24.18 2.51
C ARG A 376 -18.85 23.08 2.14
N THR A 377 -19.91 23.43 1.41
CA THR A 377 -20.90 22.48 0.94
C THR A 377 -20.92 22.43 -0.57
N TYR A 378 -20.81 21.24 -1.12
CA TYR A 378 -20.82 20.96 -2.54
C TYR A 378 -22.00 20.05 -2.87
N THR A 379 -22.79 20.38 -3.90
CA THR A 379 -23.91 19.53 -4.34
C THR A 379 -23.85 19.34 -5.84
N GLY A 380 -23.81 18.10 -6.28
CA GLY A 380 -23.79 17.74 -7.69
C GLY A 380 -23.85 16.23 -7.92
N ARG A 381 -24.33 15.81 -9.07
CA ARG A 381 -24.45 14.40 -9.49
C ARG A 381 -25.08 13.48 -8.45
N GLY A 382 -26.14 13.94 -7.78
CA GLY A 382 -26.85 13.15 -6.77
C GLY A 382 -26.10 12.99 -5.43
N ARG A 383 -25.04 13.78 -5.20
CA ARG A 383 -24.26 13.78 -3.95
C ARG A 383 -24.23 15.16 -3.31
N THR A 384 -24.13 15.17 -1.99
CA THR A 384 -23.82 16.37 -1.19
C THR A 384 -22.60 16.07 -0.35
N VAL A 385 -21.56 16.88 -0.51
CA VAL A 385 -20.30 16.77 0.26
C VAL A 385 -20.18 18.00 1.16
N VAL A 386 -19.97 17.76 2.45
CA VAL A 386 -19.72 18.83 3.43
C VAL A 386 -18.32 18.66 3.98
N VAL A 387 -17.52 19.70 3.90
CA VAL A 387 -16.16 19.78 4.44
C VAL A 387 -16.15 20.79 5.58
N THR A 388 -15.77 20.33 6.76
CA THR A 388 -15.82 21.13 7.99
C THR A 388 -14.46 21.13 8.66
N PRO A 389 -13.64 22.18 8.49
CA PRO A 389 -12.44 22.36 9.31
C PRO A 389 -12.82 22.73 10.75
N ARG A 390 -12.13 22.12 11.73
CA ARG A 390 -12.35 22.35 13.17
C ARG A 390 -11.04 22.16 13.93
N GLU A 391 -11.02 22.69 15.14
CA GLU A 391 -10.03 22.32 16.14
C GLU A 391 -10.69 21.37 17.16
N ILE A 392 -10.06 20.24 17.42
CA ILE A 392 -10.49 19.25 18.41
C ILE A 392 -9.27 18.84 19.24
N GLY A 393 -9.31 19.08 20.54
CA GLY A 393 -8.20 18.72 21.43
C GLY A 393 -6.87 19.39 21.08
N GLY A 394 -6.89 20.62 20.56
CA GLY A 394 -5.70 21.37 20.15
C GLY A 394 -5.09 20.87 18.80
N ARG A 395 -5.83 20.05 18.05
CA ARG A 395 -5.41 19.55 16.73
C ARG A 395 -6.26 20.12 15.60
N ASN A 396 -5.65 20.39 14.47
CA ASN A 396 -6.34 20.81 13.26
C ASN A 396 -7.04 19.60 12.64
N VAL A 397 -8.35 19.60 12.58
CA VAL A 397 -9.19 18.48 12.12
C VAL A 397 -10.00 18.90 10.91
N VAL A 398 -10.11 18.02 9.93
CA VAL A 398 -11.03 18.18 8.80
C VAL A 398 -12.02 17.03 8.80
N LEU A 399 -13.31 17.34 8.95
CA LEU A 399 -14.40 16.39 8.73
C LEU A 399 -14.89 16.50 7.30
N VAL A 400 -15.01 15.38 6.63
CA VAL A 400 -15.66 15.24 5.32
C VAL A 400 -16.87 14.31 5.48
N VAL A 401 -18.03 14.76 5.05
CA VAL A 401 -19.26 13.95 4.97
C VAL A 401 -19.74 13.98 3.53
N ASP A 402 -19.76 12.82 2.87
CA ASP A 402 -20.26 12.64 1.51
C ASP A 402 -21.50 11.73 1.55
N VAL A 403 -22.66 12.27 1.17
CA VAL A 403 -23.95 11.59 1.25
C VAL A 403 -24.74 11.69 -0.07
N PRO A 404 -25.63 10.74 -0.35
CA PRO A 404 -26.63 10.93 -1.40
C PRO A 404 -27.46 12.20 -1.14
N THR A 405 -27.73 12.98 -2.19
CA THR A 405 -28.56 14.21 -2.09
C THR A 405 -29.89 13.91 -1.42
N GLY A 406 -30.30 14.76 -0.47
CA GLY A 406 -31.50 14.54 0.34
C GLY A 406 -31.31 13.68 1.59
N THR A 407 -30.12 13.11 1.77
CA THR A 407 -29.75 12.44 3.03
C THR A 407 -29.16 13.46 4.01
N SER A 408 -29.44 13.29 5.32
CA SER A 408 -28.81 14.12 6.34
C SER A 408 -27.30 14.08 6.30
N THR A 409 -26.65 15.22 6.38
CA THR A 409 -25.18 15.34 6.51
C THR A 409 -24.71 15.24 7.96
N GLN A 410 -25.63 15.16 8.93
CA GLN A 410 -25.34 15.00 10.35
C GLN A 410 -25.26 13.52 10.72
N LEU A 411 -24.29 12.80 10.12
CA LEU A 411 -24.08 11.37 10.39
C LEU A 411 -23.21 11.13 11.63
N VAL A 412 -22.40 12.08 12.02
CA VAL A 412 -21.49 11.98 13.15
C VAL A 412 -21.58 13.21 14.06
N ASP A 413 -21.57 12.97 15.35
CA ASP A 413 -21.45 14.02 16.36
C ASP A 413 -19.96 14.31 16.60
N LEU A 414 -19.48 15.45 16.11
CA LEU A 414 -18.07 15.88 16.26
C LEU A 414 -17.67 16.04 17.74
N GLY A 415 -18.58 16.38 18.63
CA GLY A 415 -18.30 16.46 20.06
C GLY A 415 -17.94 15.12 20.71
N ARG A 416 -18.20 14.02 20.00
CA ARG A 416 -17.87 12.65 20.43
C ARG A 416 -16.70 12.03 19.66
N VAL A 417 -16.13 12.74 18.70
CA VAL A 417 -14.88 12.34 18.06
C VAL A 417 -13.75 12.58 19.05
N THR A 418 -12.89 11.58 19.25
CA THR A 418 -11.74 11.72 20.12
C THR A 418 -10.45 11.61 19.33
N ILE A 419 -9.53 12.51 19.65
CA ILE A 419 -8.19 12.56 19.07
C ILE A 419 -7.21 12.29 20.23
N GLY A 420 -6.48 11.18 20.14
CA GLY A 420 -5.56 10.77 21.20
C GLY A 420 -4.28 10.22 20.59
N GLY A 421 -3.16 10.50 21.25
CA GLY A 421 -1.83 9.95 20.95
C GLY A 421 -1.42 8.93 21.98
#